data_f2efb5cded91d0444505ee6c22d44a2d
#
_entry.id   f2efb5cded91d0444505ee6c22d44a2d
#
_cell.length_a   1.000
_cell.length_b   1.000
_cell.length_c   1.000
_cell.angle_alpha   90.00
_cell.angle_beta   90.00
_cell.angle_gamma   90.00
#
_symmetry.space_group_name_H-M   'P 1'
#
loop_
_entity.id
_entity.type
_entity.pdbx_description
1 polymer ?
#
loop_
_entity_poly.entity_id
_entity_poly.type
_entity_poly.pdbx_seq_one_letter_code
_entity_poly.pdbx_strand_id
1 'polypeptide(L)'
;RVTNTFLKTVSAYANFGDGIIRFGITDDGKFVGIGDADNACLDIENRINDSISPVPDYRISVDDDTNVITLEVKEGIYKPYYYKSKAYKRNDTATIEVDRLELNRLILEGEDRSYDELVSDMKDLEFTILEGKMKEQLGISAISTDILRTIGVLGADGKYNNAGVLLADKNGAYGIDCARFGETIDIILDREIFEHRSILEQYDEVIDLYRKYYQYDEIKGAIREKVEIIPEKAFRETIANALVHRAWDVRSHIRVAMYEDRIEVFSPGGLPKGITKEEYLNGQISVPVSYTHLRAHETEADL
;
A
#
# COMPACT_ATOMS: atom_id res chain seq x y z
N ARG A 1 7.57 -37.13 -12.89
CA ARG A 1 7.28 -37.38 -11.47
C ARG A 1 7.00 -36.07 -10.77
N VAL A 2 5.86 -35.92 -10.11
CA VAL A 2 5.52 -34.73 -9.33
C VAL A 2 6.44 -34.65 -8.10
N THR A 3 7.19 -33.57 -7.97
CA THR A 3 8.09 -33.32 -6.82
C THR A 3 7.40 -32.33 -5.86
N ASN A 4 7.73 -32.37 -4.57
CA ASN A 4 7.10 -31.50 -3.56
C ASN A 4 7.43 -30.00 -3.71
N THR A 5 8.25 -29.63 -4.69
CA THR A 5 8.61 -28.21 -4.93
C THR A 5 7.41 -27.36 -5.34
N PHE A 6 6.40 -27.95 -5.99
CA PHE A 6 5.18 -27.23 -6.38
C PHE A 6 4.40 -26.70 -5.18
N LEU A 7 4.48 -27.33 -4.01
CA LEU A 7 3.79 -26.88 -2.80
C LEU A 7 4.22 -25.50 -2.33
N LYS A 8 5.49 -25.12 -2.56
CA LYS A 8 5.95 -23.74 -2.33
C LYS A 8 5.23 -22.76 -3.27
N THR A 9 5.05 -23.15 -4.52
CA THR A 9 4.36 -22.33 -5.52
C THR A 9 2.87 -22.22 -5.21
N VAL A 10 2.23 -23.30 -4.71
CA VAL A 10 0.85 -23.26 -4.21
C VAL A 10 0.72 -22.27 -3.06
N SER A 11 1.60 -22.35 -2.05
CA SER A 11 1.64 -21.35 -0.96
C SER A 11 1.82 -19.93 -1.49
N ALA A 12 2.69 -19.72 -2.47
CA ALA A 12 2.93 -18.41 -3.05
C ALA A 12 1.70 -17.83 -3.76
N TYR A 13 1.01 -18.63 -4.55
CA TYR A 13 -0.22 -18.21 -5.24
C TYR A 13 -1.35 -17.95 -4.25
N ALA A 14 -1.57 -18.83 -3.29
CA ALA A 14 -2.59 -18.62 -2.25
C ALA A 14 -2.34 -17.33 -1.41
N ASN A 15 -1.09 -16.89 -1.27
CA ASN A 15 -0.75 -15.69 -0.53
C ASN A 15 -0.80 -14.38 -1.35
N PHE A 16 -0.46 -14.41 -2.65
CA PHE A 16 -0.16 -13.18 -3.39
C PHE A 16 -0.88 -13.00 -4.73
N GLY A 17 -1.69 -13.97 -5.13
CA GLY A 17 -2.48 -13.86 -6.37
C GLY A 17 -2.67 -15.19 -7.06
N ASP A 18 -3.73 -15.27 -7.85
CA ASP A 18 -4.09 -16.46 -8.62
C ASP A 18 -2.92 -16.98 -9.48
N GLY A 19 -2.82 -18.29 -9.61
CA GLY A 19 -1.77 -18.85 -10.44
C GLY A 19 -2.08 -20.25 -10.96
N ILE A 20 -1.34 -20.64 -11.99
CA ILE A 20 -1.51 -21.93 -12.67
C ILE A 20 -0.19 -22.70 -12.64
N ILE A 21 -0.26 -23.96 -12.26
CA ILE A 21 0.85 -24.93 -12.31
C ILE A 21 0.45 -26.04 -13.25
N ARG A 22 1.30 -26.34 -14.23
CA ARG A 22 1.08 -27.44 -15.19
C ARG A 22 2.08 -28.55 -14.98
N PHE A 23 1.62 -29.78 -14.99
CA PHE A 23 2.45 -30.98 -14.89
C PHE A 23 2.32 -31.79 -16.16
N GLY A 24 3.42 -32.35 -16.63
CA GLY A 24 3.48 -33.06 -17.90
C GLY A 24 3.94 -32.21 -19.09
N ILE A 25 4.57 -31.05 -18.80
CA ILE A 25 5.19 -30.21 -19.80
C ILE A 25 6.69 -30.15 -19.47
N THR A 26 7.55 -30.26 -20.48
CA THR A 26 9.00 -30.09 -20.35
C THR A 26 9.40 -28.62 -20.39
N ASP A 27 10.65 -28.30 -20.00
CA ASP A 27 11.14 -26.90 -19.96
C ASP A 27 11.19 -26.26 -21.36
N ASP A 28 11.29 -27.06 -22.43
CA ASP A 28 11.19 -26.61 -23.83
C ASP A 28 9.75 -26.54 -24.36
N GLY A 29 8.75 -26.68 -23.47
CA GLY A 29 7.33 -26.48 -23.77
C GLY A 29 6.63 -27.67 -24.44
N LYS A 30 7.26 -28.86 -24.52
CA LYS A 30 6.63 -30.03 -25.12
C LYS A 30 5.70 -30.74 -24.16
N PHE A 31 4.56 -31.14 -24.64
CA PHE A 31 3.59 -31.94 -23.90
C PHE A 31 4.06 -33.41 -23.87
N VAL A 32 4.41 -33.89 -22.68
CA VAL A 32 4.79 -35.31 -22.46
C VAL A 32 3.74 -36.05 -21.66
N GLY A 33 2.79 -35.32 -21.05
CA GLY A 33 1.72 -35.91 -20.25
C GLY A 33 2.20 -36.58 -18.97
N ILE A 34 1.25 -37.06 -18.18
CA ILE A 34 1.46 -37.90 -16.99
C ILE A 34 0.81 -39.27 -17.25
N GLY A 35 1.59 -40.34 -17.16
CA GLY A 35 1.13 -41.68 -17.57
C GLY A 35 -0.09 -42.23 -16.79
N ASP A 36 -0.27 -41.81 -15.54
CA ASP A 36 -1.45 -42.14 -14.71
C ASP A 36 -1.94 -40.83 -14.10
N ALA A 37 -2.69 -40.06 -14.91
CA ALA A 37 -3.13 -38.73 -14.56
C ALA A 37 -4.09 -38.73 -13.36
N ASP A 38 -5.01 -39.72 -13.26
CA ASP A 38 -5.98 -39.79 -12.17
C ASP A 38 -5.32 -39.99 -10.81
N ASN A 39 -4.39 -40.96 -10.71
CA ASN A 39 -3.64 -41.19 -9.49
C ASN A 39 -2.69 -40.01 -9.17
N ALA A 40 -2.15 -39.35 -10.19
CA ALA A 40 -1.32 -38.15 -9.99
C ALA A 40 -2.16 -36.97 -9.47
N CYS A 41 -3.38 -36.75 -9.93
CA CYS A 41 -4.31 -35.75 -9.39
C CYS A 41 -4.59 -36.02 -7.91
N LEU A 42 -4.95 -37.25 -7.56
CA LEU A 42 -5.20 -37.63 -6.16
C LEU A 42 -3.94 -37.40 -5.26
N ASP A 43 -2.75 -37.76 -5.77
CA ASP A 43 -1.49 -37.50 -5.05
C ASP A 43 -1.23 -36.01 -4.87
N ILE A 44 -1.51 -35.15 -5.87
CA ILE A 44 -1.38 -33.68 -5.78
C ILE A 44 -2.36 -33.14 -4.74
N GLU A 45 -3.65 -33.54 -4.79
CA GLU A 45 -4.68 -33.13 -3.83
C GLU A 45 -4.29 -33.47 -2.40
N ASN A 46 -3.92 -34.73 -2.14
CA ASN A 46 -3.51 -35.19 -0.83
C ASN A 46 -2.32 -34.38 -0.30
N ARG A 47 -1.30 -34.13 -1.14
CA ARG A 47 -0.13 -33.33 -0.73
C ARG A 47 -0.48 -31.90 -0.41
N ILE A 48 -1.40 -31.26 -1.15
CA ILE A 48 -1.85 -29.90 -0.84
C ILE A 48 -2.57 -29.91 0.50
N ASN A 49 -3.57 -30.79 0.66
CA ASN A 49 -4.41 -30.86 1.85
C ASN A 49 -3.62 -31.20 3.12
N ASP A 50 -2.61 -32.06 3.01
CA ASP A 50 -1.79 -32.50 4.15
C ASP A 50 -0.65 -31.52 4.49
N SER A 51 -0.22 -30.67 3.55
CA SER A 51 1.01 -29.91 3.72
C SER A 51 0.82 -28.41 3.75
N ILE A 52 -0.29 -27.86 3.23
CA ILE A 52 -0.58 -26.43 3.22
C ILE A 52 -1.61 -26.10 4.30
N SER A 53 -1.33 -25.15 5.12
CA SER A 53 -2.25 -24.68 6.17
C SER A 53 -2.35 -23.17 6.18
N PRO A 54 -3.58 -22.59 6.17
CA PRO A 54 -4.85 -23.29 5.87
C PRO A 54 -4.85 -23.88 4.46
N VAL A 55 -5.82 -24.75 4.16
CA VAL A 55 -5.95 -25.34 2.81
C VAL A 55 -6.43 -24.26 1.85
N PRO A 56 -5.72 -24.01 0.73
CA PRO A 56 -6.11 -23.00 -0.25
C PRO A 56 -7.30 -23.45 -1.11
N ASP A 57 -7.94 -22.51 -1.77
CA ASP A 57 -8.90 -22.82 -2.84
C ASP A 57 -8.13 -23.16 -4.13
N TYR A 58 -8.41 -24.33 -4.70
CA TYR A 58 -7.75 -24.78 -5.92
C TYR A 58 -8.66 -25.67 -6.77
N ARG A 59 -8.34 -25.78 -8.05
CA ARG A 59 -8.99 -26.67 -9.00
C ARG A 59 -7.93 -27.47 -9.77
N ILE A 60 -8.19 -28.78 -9.94
CA ILE A 60 -7.37 -29.65 -10.77
C ILE A 60 -8.18 -30.09 -11.97
N SER A 61 -7.57 -30.08 -13.14
CA SER A 61 -8.13 -30.60 -14.38
C SER A 61 -7.06 -31.36 -15.17
N VAL A 62 -7.49 -32.34 -15.93
CA VAL A 62 -6.65 -33.13 -16.85
C VAL A 62 -7.11 -32.83 -18.26
N ASP A 63 -6.17 -32.63 -19.16
CA ASP A 63 -6.41 -32.55 -20.59
C ASP A 63 -6.39 -33.96 -21.17
N ASP A 64 -7.53 -34.41 -21.69
CA ASP A 64 -7.74 -35.81 -22.16
C ASP A 64 -6.83 -36.18 -23.35
N ASP A 65 -6.44 -35.21 -24.17
CA ASP A 65 -5.63 -35.47 -25.37
C ASP A 65 -4.12 -35.56 -25.03
N THR A 66 -3.66 -34.75 -24.06
CA THR A 66 -2.23 -34.63 -23.74
C THR A 66 -1.85 -35.26 -22.42
N ASN A 67 -2.81 -35.66 -21.58
CA ASN A 67 -2.59 -36.05 -20.19
C ASN A 67 -1.80 -35.04 -19.36
N VAL A 68 -1.92 -33.75 -19.68
CA VAL A 68 -1.36 -32.65 -18.91
C VAL A 68 -2.31 -32.31 -17.78
N ILE A 69 -1.77 -32.25 -16.54
CA ILE A 69 -2.53 -31.84 -15.36
C ILE A 69 -2.35 -30.35 -15.18
N THR A 70 -3.46 -29.64 -15.06
CA THR A 70 -3.48 -28.19 -14.72
C THR A 70 -4.04 -28.02 -13.32
N LEU A 71 -3.24 -27.42 -12.44
CA LEU A 71 -3.61 -27.00 -11.10
C LEU A 71 -3.77 -25.49 -11.09
N GLU A 72 -4.98 -25.00 -10.90
CA GLU A 72 -5.32 -23.59 -10.71
C GLU A 72 -5.42 -23.33 -9.20
N VAL A 73 -4.68 -22.35 -8.69
CA VAL A 73 -4.72 -21.96 -7.28
C VAL A 73 -5.26 -20.54 -7.21
N LYS A 74 -6.22 -20.32 -6.32
CA LYS A 74 -6.78 -18.99 -6.08
C LYS A 74 -6.09 -18.30 -4.91
N GLU A 75 -6.00 -16.99 -5.00
CA GLU A 75 -5.60 -16.16 -3.86
C GLU A 75 -6.63 -16.32 -2.73
N GLY A 76 -6.15 -16.66 -1.55
CA GLY A 76 -7.01 -16.90 -0.40
C GLY A 76 -7.11 -15.69 0.52
N ILE A 77 -8.19 -15.65 1.31
CA ILE A 77 -8.45 -14.60 2.29
C ILE A 77 -7.89 -14.91 3.68
N TYR A 78 -7.65 -16.19 4.00
CA TYR A 78 -7.17 -16.63 5.32
C TYR A 78 -5.65 -16.70 5.39
N LYS A 79 -4.99 -15.63 4.95
CA LYS A 79 -3.53 -15.52 4.94
C LYS A 79 -2.94 -15.51 6.35
N PRO A 80 -1.70 -15.99 6.54
CA PRO A 80 -0.80 -16.59 5.54
C PRO A 80 -1.06 -18.09 5.31
N TYR A 81 -0.90 -18.55 4.07
CA TYR A 81 -0.91 -19.95 3.71
C TYR A 81 0.49 -20.54 3.81
N TYR A 82 0.70 -21.43 4.77
CA TYR A 82 2.01 -21.97 5.09
C TYR A 82 2.26 -23.33 4.41
N TYR A 83 3.47 -23.53 3.93
CA TYR A 83 4.04 -24.83 3.63
C TYR A 83 5.26 -25.05 4.54
N LYS A 84 5.25 -26.13 5.35
CA LYS A 84 6.30 -26.40 6.36
C LYS A 84 6.59 -25.20 7.25
N SER A 85 5.56 -24.58 7.80
CA SER A 85 5.63 -23.40 8.67
C SER A 85 6.25 -22.14 8.04
N LYS A 86 6.33 -22.06 6.71
CA LYS A 86 6.88 -20.94 5.96
C LYS A 86 5.90 -20.47 4.91
N ALA A 87 5.77 -19.17 4.74
CA ALA A 87 5.03 -18.57 3.64
C ALA A 87 5.98 -18.26 2.47
N TYR A 88 5.46 -18.35 1.26
CA TYR A 88 6.26 -18.18 0.05
C TYR A 88 5.64 -17.15 -0.88
N LYS A 89 6.49 -16.52 -1.72
CA LYS A 89 6.11 -15.64 -2.83
C LYS A 89 6.80 -16.04 -4.12
N ARG A 90 6.22 -15.63 -5.26
CA ARG A 90 6.87 -15.73 -6.56
C ARG A 90 7.76 -14.51 -6.77
N ASN A 91 8.97 -14.76 -7.23
CA ASN A 91 9.91 -13.74 -7.69
C ASN A 91 10.40 -14.17 -9.08
N ASP A 92 9.73 -13.69 -10.12
CA ASP A 92 9.91 -14.08 -11.51
C ASP A 92 9.89 -15.63 -11.69
N THR A 93 11.06 -16.24 -11.88
CA THR A 93 11.20 -17.68 -12.10
C THR A 93 11.31 -18.50 -10.82
N ALA A 94 11.60 -17.89 -9.69
CA ALA A 94 11.84 -18.57 -8.42
C ALA A 94 10.65 -18.43 -7.44
N THR A 95 10.46 -19.43 -6.58
CA THR A 95 9.59 -19.32 -5.40
C THR A 95 10.49 -19.22 -4.18
N ILE A 96 10.40 -18.09 -3.48
CA ILE A 96 11.23 -17.77 -2.32
C ILE A 96 10.40 -17.63 -1.06
N GLU A 97 11.01 -17.81 0.10
CA GLU A 97 10.39 -17.55 1.40
C GLU A 97 10.19 -16.04 1.57
N VAL A 98 9.04 -15.63 2.10
CA VAL A 98 8.77 -14.24 2.44
C VAL A 98 9.64 -13.79 3.60
N ASP A 99 10.04 -12.53 3.60
CA ASP A 99 10.73 -11.94 4.74
C ASP A 99 9.77 -11.64 5.91
N ARG A 100 10.34 -11.20 7.05
CA ARG A 100 9.56 -10.94 8.25
C ARG A 100 8.52 -9.82 8.06
N LEU A 101 8.84 -8.80 7.28
CA LEU A 101 7.93 -7.67 7.04
C LEU A 101 6.74 -8.11 6.19
N GLU A 102 7.02 -8.85 5.11
CA GLU A 102 5.98 -9.42 4.26
C GLU A 102 5.09 -10.42 5.01
N LEU A 103 5.69 -11.25 5.87
CA LEU A 103 4.92 -12.19 6.71
C LEU A 103 3.96 -11.45 7.65
N ASN A 104 4.42 -10.38 8.31
CA ASN A 104 3.56 -9.56 9.17
C ASN A 104 2.40 -8.93 8.38
N ARG A 105 2.64 -8.48 7.16
CA ARG A 105 1.60 -7.96 6.27
C ARG A 105 0.56 -9.01 5.88
N LEU A 106 1.01 -10.22 5.55
CA LEU A 106 0.10 -11.35 5.27
C LEU A 106 -0.78 -11.68 6.48
N ILE A 107 -0.21 -11.65 7.70
CA ILE A 107 -0.98 -11.89 8.93
C ILE A 107 -2.06 -10.82 9.11
N LEU A 108 -1.70 -9.55 9.00
CA LEU A 108 -2.65 -8.44 9.12
C LEU A 108 -3.74 -8.53 8.06
N GLU A 109 -3.36 -8.86 6.84
CA GLU A 109 -4.29 -9.04 5.74
C GLU A 109 -5.28 -10.18 5.97
N GLY A 110 -4.82 -11.31 6.52
CA GLY A 110 -5.68 -12.43 6.90
C GLY A 110 -6.61 -12.10 8.07
N GLU A 111 -6.27 -11.11 8.90
CA GLU A 111 -7.11 -10.56 9.97
C GLU A 111 -8.02 -9.40 9.51
N ASP A 112 -7.97 -9.03 8.22
CA ASP A 112 -8.64 -7.86 7.64
C ASP A 112 -8.29 -6.56 8.40
N ARG A 113 -7.01 -6.40 8.74
CA ARG A 113 -6.47 -5.28 9.51
C ARG A 113 -5.32 -4.61 8.78
N SER A 114 -5.17 -3.31 9.02
CA SER A 114 -4.07 -2.50 8.51
C SER A 114 -3.10 -2.08 9.63
N TYR A 115 -1.91 -1.61 9.25
CA TYR A 115 -0.89 -1.17 10.21
C TYR A 115 -1.37 -0.02 11.11
N ASP A 116 -2.15 0.89 10.57
CA ASP A 116 -2.70 2.06 11.27
C ASP A 116 -3.73 1.69 12.35
N GLU A 117 -4.41 0.54 12.21
CA GLU A 117 -5.36 0.01 13.20
C GLU A 117 -4.68 -0.73 14.38
N LEU A 118 -3.39 -1.05 14.26
CA LEU A 118 -2.67 -1.72 15.34
C LEU A 118 -2.57 -0.83 16.57
N VAL A 119 -2.83 -1.44 17.73
CA VAL A 119 -2.69 -0.76 19.02
C VAL A 119 -1.25 -0.32 19.23
N SER A 120 -1.09 0.94 19.62
CA SER A 120 0.21 1.53 19.97
C SER A 120 0.45 1.46 21.48
N ASP A 121 1.72 1.35 21.86
CA ASP A 121 2.15 1.48 23.26
C ASP A 121 2.28 2.95 23.70
N MET A 122 2.14 3.92 22.78
CA MET A 122 2.22 5.33 23.12
C MET A 122 1.01 5.79 23.92
N LYS A 123 1.28 6.63 24.91
CA LYS A 123 0.28 7.21 25.82
C LYS A 123 0.42 8.72 25.82
N ASP A 124 -0.58 9.39 26.37
CA ASP A 124 -0.56 10.84 26.59
C ASP A 124 -0.28 11.63 25.29
N LEU A 125 -0.98 11.23 24.20
CA LEU A 125 -0.88 11.90 22.91
C LEU A 125 -1.62 13.25 22.96
N GLU A 126 -1.00 14.29 22.39
CA GLU A 126 -1.57 15.61 22.19
C GLU A 126 -2.03 15.77 20.74
N PHE A 127 -3.16 16.47 20.52
CA PHE A 127 -3.83 16.60 19.23
C PHE A 127 -4.20 18.05 18.91
N THR A 128 -3.34 19.02 19.24
CA THR A 128 -3.64 20.44 19.04
C THR A 128 -3.79 20.81 17.57
N ILE A 129 -2.97 20.20 16.70
CA ILE A 129 -3.04 20.40 15.25
C ILE A 129 -4.36 19.82 14.71
N LEU A 130 -4.68 18.57 15.06
CA LEU A 130 -5.92 17.93 14.66
C LEU A 130 -7.14 18.74 15.14
N GLU A 131 -7.12 19.19 16.40
CA GLU A 131 -8.19 20.03 16.97
C GLU A 131 -8.37 21.33 16.17
N GLY A 132 -7.28 22.00 15.83
CA GLY A 132 -7.32 23.22 15.01
C GLY A 132 -7.97 22.96 13.64
N LYS A 133 -7.58 21.90 12.96
CA LYS A 133 -8.15 21.51 11.66
C LYS A 133 -9.63 21.14 11.75
N MET A 134 -10.01 20.34 12.74
CA MET A 134 -11.41 19.96 12.94
C MET A 134 -12.28 21.16 13.35
N LYS A 135 -11.75 22.10 14.12
CA LYS A 135 -12.43 23.34 14.45
C LYS A 135 -12.67 24.20 13.20
N GLU A 136 -11.67 24.33 12.35
CA GLU A 136 -11.75 25.10 11.11
C GLU A 136 -12.72 24.49 10.11
N GLN A 137 -12.65 23.17 9.89
CA GLN A 137 -13.41 22.49 8.84
C GLN A 137 -14.81 22.04 9.30
N LEU A 138 -14.97 21.64 10.56
CA LEU A 138 -16.19 21.03 11.07
C LEU A 138 -16.88 21.87 12.16
N GLY A 139 -16.26 22.98 12.59
CA GLY A 139 -16.84 23.87 13.60
C GLY A 139 -16.93 23.27 15.01
N ILE A 140 -16.18 22.21 15.32
CA ILE A 140 -16.14 21.64 16.67
C ILE A 140 -15.39 22.57 17.62
N SER A 141 -15.78 22.61 18.89
CA SER A 141 -15.17 23.49 19.89
C SER A 141 -13.87 22.95 20.48
N ALA A 142 -13.79 21.63 20.68
CA ALA A 142 -12.63 20.94 21.22
C ALA A 142 -12.71 19.44 20.89
N ILE A 143 -11.55 18.76 20.83
CA ILE A 143 -11.48 17.31 20.69
C ILE A 143 -11.80 16.67 22.05
N SER A 144 -12.81 15.81 22.06
CA SER A 144 -13.15 14.95 23.20
C SER A 144 -12.69 13.50 22.96
N THR A 145 -12.63 12.74 24.04
CA THR A 145 -12.40 11.30 23.97
C THR A 145 -13.40 10.58 23.05
N ASP A 146 -14.65 11.05 23.01
CA ASP A 146 -15.70 10.45 22.16
C ASP A 146 -15.46 10.76 20.68
N ILE A 147 -14.94 11.94 20.34
CA ILE A 147 -14.53 12.27 18.99
C ILE A 147 -13.37 11.36 18.55
N LEU A 148 -12.35 11.19 19.41
CA LEU A 148 -11.22 10.31 19.12
C LEU A 148 -11.64 8.85 18.90
N ARG A 149 -12.66 8.38 19.64
CA ARG A 149 -13.26 7.07 19.41
C ARG A 149 -14.05 7.01 18.11
N THR A 150 -14.83 8.05 17.82
CA THR A 150 -15.64 8.12 16.59
C THR A 150 -14.80 8.09 15.34
N ILE A 151 -13.65 8.79 15.32
CA ILE A 151 -12.70 8.75 14.19
C ILE A 151 -11.79 7.52 14.21
N GLY A 152 -11.98 6.61 15.18
CA GLY A 152 -11.31 5.31 15.22
C GLY A 152 -9.84 5.33 15.65
N VAL A 153 -9.35 6.42 16.28
CA VAL A 153 -7.94 6.51 16.72
C VAL A 153 -7.75 6.12 18.19
N LEU A 154 -8.84 6.02 18.95
CA LEU A 154 -8.83 5.60 20.35
C LEU A 154 -9.79 4.41 20.54
N GLY A 155 -9.24 3.29 21.01
CA GLY A 155 -10.03 2.09 21.31
C GLY A 155 -10.93 2.22 22.53
N ALA A 156 -11.89 1.30 22.67
CA ALA A 156 -12.76 1.21 23.85
C ALA A 156 -11.96 0.94 25.15
N ASP A 157 -10.80 0.29 25.03
CA ASP A 157 -9.86 0.01 26.11
C ASP A 157 -9.01 1.24 26.52
N GLY A 158 -9.21 2.39 25.87
CA GLY A 158 -8.48 3.62 26.13
C GLY A 158 -7.07 3.66 25.55
N LYS A 159 -6.73 2.76 24.64
CA LYS A 159 -5.44 2.76 23.95
C LYS A 159 -5.57 3.39 22.57
N TYR A 160 -4.55 4.12 22.18
CA TYR A 160 -4.43 4.66 20.83
C TYR A 160 -3.95 3.57 19.86
N ASN A 161 -4.33 3.69 18.61
CA ASN A 161 -3.74 2.93 17.51
C ASN A 161 -2.65 3.76 16.80
N ASN A 162 -1.99 3.16 15.79
CA ASN A 162 -0.94 3.85 15.05
C ASN A 162 -1.47 5.05 14.25
N ALA A 163 -2.75 5.03 13.79
CA ALA A 163 -3.35 6.22 13.16
C ALA A 163 -3.41 7.39 14.15
N GLY A 164 -3.78 7.13 15.40
CA GLY A 164 -3.74 8.14 16.46
C GLY A 164 -2.34 8.70 16.68
N VAL A 165 -1.32 7.84 16.68
CA VAL A 165 0.08 8.28 16.79
C VAL A 165 0.49 9.18 15.63
N LEU A 166 0.12 8.83 14.39
CA LEU A 166 0.45 9.63 13.20
C LEU A 166 -0.20 11.01 13.20
N LEU A 167 -1.41 11.12 13.78
CA LEU A 167 -2.13 12.39 13.91
C LEU A 167 -1.70 13.22 15.12
N ALA A 168 -0.98 12.63 16.09
CA ALA A 168 -0.51 13.33 17.28
C ALA A 168 0.53 14.40 16.93
N ASP A 169 0.53 15.50 17.70
CA ASP A 169 1.43 16.65 17.51
C ASP A 169 2.90 16.25 17.51
N LYS A 170 3.26 15.22 18.28
CA LYS A 170 4.60 14.63 18.32
C LYS A 170 4.52 13.12 18.19
N ASN A 171 5.32 12.58 17.28
CA ASN A 171 5.41 11.15 17.06
C ASN A 171 6.81 10.73 16.61
N GLY A 172 7.06 9.44 16.45
CA GLY A 172 8.34 8.90 16.00
C GLY A 172 8.35 8.46 14.54
N ALA A 173 7.33 8.84 13.76
CA ALA A 173 7.20 8.40 12.38
C ALA A 173 8.16 9.16 11.45
N TYR A 174 8.66 8.45 10.45
CA TYR A 174 9.34 9.06 9.30
C TYR A 174 8.32 9.85 8.49
N GLY A 175 8.69 11.06 8.11
CA GLY A 175 7.79 11.97 7.42
C GLY A 175 8.13 12.14 5.94
N ILE A 176 8.32 13.42 5.53
CA ILE A 176 8.55 13.83 4.16
C ILE A 176 9.91 14.50 4.05
N ASP A 177 10.75 14.04 3.12
CA ASP A 177 12.05 14.62 2.77
C ASP A 177 11.93 15.31 1.42
N CYS A 178 11.98 16.63 1.42
CA CYS A 178 11.87 17.48 0.24
C CYS A 178 13.26 17.97 -0.16
N ALA A 179 13.67 17.71 -1.39
CA ALA A 179 14.92 18.24 -1.94
C ALA A 179 14.65 19.01 -3.24
N ARG A 180 15.14 20.25 -3.31
CA ARG A 180 15.11 21.06 -4.52
C ARG A 180 16.45 20.97 -5.24
N PHE A 181 16.39 20.59 -6.51
CA PHE A 181 17.55 20.40 -7.37
C PHE A 181 17.75 21.58 -8.32
N GLY A 182 19.01 21.80 -8.71
CA GLY A 182 19.40 22.71 -9.77
C GLY A 182 19.29 22.05 -11.16
N GLU A 183 20.15 22.47 -12.08
CA GLU A 183 20.17 21.92 -13.45
C GLU A 183 20.46 20.42 -13.49
N THR A 184 21.14 19.89 -12.50
CA THR A 184 21.44 18.46 -12.34
C THR A 184 21.08 17.98 -10.94
N ILE A 185 20.87 16.67 -10.78
CA ILE A 185 20.59 16.02 -9.51
C ILE A 185 21.76 16.13 -8.49
N ASP A 186 22.94 16.45 -8.95
CA ASP A 186 24.12 16.63 -8.09
C ASP A 186 24.14 18.00 -7.40
N ILE A 187 23.28 18.92 -7.84
CA ILE A 187 23.16 20.26 -7.28
C ILE A 187 21.90 20.33 -6.42
N ILE A 188 22.05 20.26 -5.12
CA ILE A 188 20.95 20.43 -4.16
C ILE A 188 20.93 21.92 -3.76
N LEU A 189 19.85 22.61 -4.15
CA LEU A 189 19.65 24.02 -3.85
C LEU A 189 19.05 24.26 -2.45
N ASP A 190 18.16 23.34 -2.04
CA ASP A 190 17.51 23.37 -0.73
C ASP A 190 17.07 21.96 -0.34
N ARG A 191 17.01 21.66 0.97
CA ARG A 191 16.48 20.41 1.50
C ARG A 191 15.88 20.63 2.87
N GLU A 192 14.62 20.24 2.99
CA GLU A 192 13.87 20.29 4.25
C GLU A 192 13.27 18.92 4.56
N ILE A 193 13.33 18.51 5.84
CA ILE A 193 12.78 17.25 6.32
C ILE A 193 11.70 17.56 7.36
N PHE A 194 10.48 17.12 7.05
CA PHE A 194 9.31 17.28 7.91
C PHE A 194 8.99 15.91 8.52
N GLU A 195 9.40 15.68 9.78
CA GLU A 195 9.23 14.41 10.48
C GLU A 195 9.00 14.60 11.98
N HIS A 196 8.62 13.53 12.67
CA HIS A 196 8.40 13.49 14.12
C HIS A 196 7.28 14.42 14.61
N ARG A 197 6.35 14.75 13.76
CA ARG A 197 5.19 15.63 14.00
C ARG A 197 3.95 15.10 13.29
N SER A 198 2.78 15.66 13.61
CA SER A 198 1.52 15.29 12.97
C SER A 198 1.63 15.25 11.45
N ILE A 199 1.07 14.22 10.81
CA ILE A 199 1.01 14.15 9.34
C ILE A 199 0.23 15.31 8.72
N LEU A 200 -0.69 15.93 9.48
CA LEU A 200 -1.43 17.12 9.07
C LEU A 200 -0.52 18.35 8.99
N GLU A 201 0.38 18.51 9.97
CA GLU A 201 1.38 19.57 9.97
C GLU A 201 2.41 19.37 8.86
N GLN A 202 2.91 18.13 8.69
CA GLN A 202 3.82 17.80 7.59
C GLN A 202 3.21 18.13 6.22
N TYR A 203 1.92 17.84 6.05
CA TYR A 203 1.19 18.18 4.82
C TYR A 203 1.20 19.69 4.57
N ASP A 204 0.83 20.51 5.57
CA ASP A 204 0.79 21.97 5.44
C ASP A 204 2.16 22.55 5.13
N GLU A 205 3.21 22.11 5.84
CA GLU A 205 4.60 22.57 5.64
C GLU A 205 5.12 22.25 4.23
N VAL A 206 4.80 21.07 3.69
CA VAL A 206 5.18 20.71 2.32
C VAL A 206 4.44 21.56 1.29
N ILE A 207 3.16 21.88 1.53
CA ILE A 207 2.41 22.79 0.67
C ILE A 207 2.98 24.21 0.72
N ASP A 208 3.40 24.70 1.88
CA ASP A 208 4.04 26.00 2.01
C ASP A 208 5.41 26.06 1.31
N LEU A 209 6.18 24.95 1.39
CA LEU A 209 7.43 24.81 0.63
C LEU A 209 7.18 24.84 -0.90
N TYR A 210 6.13 24.16 -1.36
CA TYR A 210 5.70 24.23 -2.76
C TYR A 210 5.39 25.67 -3.16
N ARG A 211 4.60 26.40 -2.38
CA ARG A 211 4.23 27.80 -2.67
C ARG A 211 5.45 28.70 -2.77
N LYS A 212 6.44 28.48 -1.92
CA LYS A 212 7.71 29.22 -1.92
C LYS A 212 8.44 29.13 -3.26
N TYR A 213 8.36 27.98 -3.96
CA TYR A 213 9.16 27.72 -5.16
C TYR A 213 8.40 27.66 -6.47
N TYR A 214 7.11 27.38 -6.46
CA TYR A 214 6.30 27.16 -7.67
C TYR A 214 5.18 28.15 -7.85
N GLN A 215 5.09 29.15 -6.98
CA GLN A 215 4.13 30.24 -7.13
C GLN A 215 4.87 31.59 -7.12
N TYR A 216 4.44 32.49 -7.99
CA TYR A 216 4.90 33.86 -8.01
C TYR A 216 3.78 34.79 -8.46
N ASP A 217 3.96 36.08 -8.20
CA ASP A 217 3.03 37.11 -8.64
C ASP A 217 3.54 37.79 -9.91
N GLU A 218 2.71 37.83 -10.94
CA GLU A 218 2.96 38.56 -12.19
C GLU A 218 2.12 39.84 -12.22
N ILE A 219 2.73 40.98 -12.57
CA ILE A 219 2.00 42.23 -12.75
C ILE A 219 1.67 42.41 -14.23
N LYS A 220 0.36 42.32 -14.58
CA LYS A 220 -0.15 42.58 -15.91
C LYS A 220 -0.93 43.88 -15.92
N GLY A 221 -0.26 44.95 -16.32
CA GLY A 221 -0.81 46.30 -16.25
C GLY A 221 -1.01 46.78 -14.81
N ALA A 222 -2.28 46.96 -14.39
CA ALA A 222 -2.65 47.36 -13.03
C ALA A 222 -3.11 46.16 -12.15
N ILE A 223 -3.08 44.96 -12.67
CA ILE A 223 -3.58 43.76 -11.99
C ILE A 223 -2.40 42.88 -11.61
N ARG A 224 -2.43 42.37 -10.37
CA ARG A 224 -1.50 41.36 -9.87
C ARG A 224 -2.17 39.99 -9.98
N GLU A 225 -1.59 39.09 -10.75
CA GLU A 225 -2.05 37.73 -10.93
C GLU A 225 -1.08 36.74 -10.29
N LYS A 226 -1.62 35.77 -9.58
CA LYS A 226 -0.85 34.66 -9.04
C LYS A 226 -0.64 33.63 -10.14
N VAL A 227 0.60 33.28 -10.41
CA VAL A 227 0.98 32.28 -11.41
C VAL A 227 1.52 31.04 -10.70
N GLU A 228 1.07 29.89 -11.17
CA GLU A 228 1.54 28.57 -10.72
C GLU A 228 2.34 27.92 -11.85
N ILE A 229 3.60 27.57 -11.57
CA ILE A 229 4.44 26.82 -12.51
C ILE A 229 3.89 25.40 -12.68
N ILE A 230 3.48 24.80 -11.57
CA ILE A 230 2.82 23.50 -11.48
C ILE A 230 1.51 23.72 -10.73
N PRO A 231 0.35 23.16 -11.15
CA PRO A 231 -0.90 23.39 -10.45
C PRO A 231 -0.87 22.95 -8.98
N GLU A 232 -1.18 23.83 -8.02
CA GLU A 232 -1.21 23.54 -6.58
C GLU A 232 -2.15 22.38 -6.28
N LYS A 233 -3.33 22.33 -6.93
CA LYS A 233 -4.32 21.26 -6.72
C LYS A 233 -3.73 19.89 -7.01
N ALA A 234 -2.98 19.73 -8.09
CA ALA A 234 -2.34 18.46 -8.45
C ALA A 234 -1.27 18.06 -7.41
N PHE A 235 -0.47 19.03 -6.96
CA PHE A 235 0.55 18.78 -5.94
C PHE A 235 -0.08 18.37 -4.59
N ARG A 236 -1.10 19.10 -4.14
CA ARG A 236 -1.83 18.78 -2.90
C ARG A 236 -2.41 17.36 -2.92
N GLU A 237 -3.06 16.97 -4.02
CA GLU A 237 -3.62 15.63 -4.18
C GLU A 237 -2.50 14.57 -4.15
N THR A 238 -1.39 14.82 -4.82
CA THR A 238 -0.25 13.90 -4.85
C THR A 238 0.34 13.68 -3.44
N ILE A 239 0.52 14.76 -2.65
CA ILE A 239 1.04 14.65 -1.28
C ILE A 239 0.03 13.96 -0.35
N ALA A 240 -1.26 14.29 -0.48
CA ALA A 240 -2.30 13.62 0.29
C ALA A 240 -2.32 12.11 0.00
N ASN A 241 -2.28 11.73 -1.28
CA ASN A 241 -2.23 10.33 -1.69
C ASN A 241 -0.95 9.64 -1.20
N ALA A 242 0.20 10.31 -1.26
CA ALA A 242 1.46 9.78 -0.75
C ALA A 242 1.42 9.51 0.77
N LEU A 243 0.77 10.36 1.56
CA LEU A 243 0.60 10.20 3.00
C LEU A 243 -0.41 9.10 3.35
N VAL A 244 -1.57 9.09 2.66
CA VAL A 244 -2.66 8.14 2.95
C VAL A 244 -2.30 6.70 2.55
N HIS A 245 -1.64 6.53 1.40
CA HIS A 245 -1.37 5.20 0.83
C HIS A 245 0.04 4.68 1.07
N ARG A 246 0.86 5.39 1.86
CA ARG A 246 2.20 4.87 2.16
C ARG A 246 2.12 3.63 3.05
N ALA A 247 3.12 2.77 2.90
CA ALA A 247 3.37 1.69 3.84
C ALA A 247 4.04 2.23 5.12
N TRP A 248 3.26 2.48 6.16
CA TRP A 248 3.72 3.06 7.43
C TRP A 248 4.61 2.13 8.27
N ASP A 249 4.62 0.84 7.97
CA ASP A 249 5.51 -0.19 8.54
C ASP A 249 6.94 -0.12 7.95
N VAL A 250 7.13 0.64 6.86
CA VAL A 250 8.45 0.88 6.24
C VAL A 250 9.09 2.13 6.84
N ARG A 251 10.25 1.96 7.45
CA ARG A 251 11.06 3.05 8.03
C ARG A 251 11.82 3.82 6.95
N SER A 252 11.11 4.62 6.16
CA SER A 252 11.68 5.46 5.10
C SER A 252 10.81 6.69 4.91
N HIS A 253 11.38 7.81 4.49
CA HIS A 253 10.63 9.03 4.17
C HIS A 253 9.86 8.91 2.85
N ILE A 254 8.75 9.63 2.73
CA ILE A 254 8.25 10.06 1.43
C ILE A 254 9.29 11.04 0.89
N ARG A 255 9.74 10.85 -0.33
CA ARG A 255 10.71 11.75 -0.97
C ARG A 255 10.02 12.61 -2.00
N VAL A 256 10.25 13.91 -1.93
CA VAL A 256 9.74 14.91 -2.88
C VAL A 256 10.94 15.56 -3.56
N ALA A 257 11.15 15.23 -4.81
CA ALA A 257 12.20 15.81 -5.65
C ALA A 257 11.62 16.96 -6.47
N MET A 258 12.08 18.17 -6.20
CA MET A 258 11.57 19.41 -6.79
C MET A 258 12.56 19.92 -7.84
N TYR A 259 12.15 19.93 -9.11
CA TYR A 259 12.90 20.42 -10.26
C TYR A 259 12.29 21.73 -10.77
N GLU A 260 12.91 22.39 -11.72
CA GLU A 260 12.40 23.62 -12.28
C GLU A 260 11.05 23.44 -13.00
N ASP A 261 10.89 22.32 -13.72
CA ASP A 261 9.76 22.01 -14.60
C ASP A 261 8.82 20.93 -14.09
N ARG A 262 9.19 20.20 -13.02
CA ARG A 262 8.42 19.07 -12.49
C ARG A 262 8.70 18.80 -11.02
N ILE A 263 7.80 18.07 -10.41
CA ILE A 263 7.97 17.50 -9.06
C ILE A 263 7.76 15.98 -9.15
N GLU A 264 8.65 15.22 -8.54
CA GLU A 264 8.57 13.77 -8.43
C GLU A 264 8.34 13.38 -6.98
N VAL A 265 7.33 12.56 -6.71
CA VAL A 265 6.98 12.09 -5.36
C VAL A 265 7.12 10.59 -5.28
N PHE A 266 7.93 10.11 -4.33
CA PHE A 266 8.19 8.70 -4.09
C PHE A 266 7.68 8.33 -2.70
N SER A 267 6.60 7.56 -2.63
CA SER A 267 6.04 7.05 -1.38
C SER A 267 6.48 5.60 -1.14
N PRO A 268 6.92 5.25 0.09
CA PRO A 268 7.20 3.86 0.42
C PRO A 268 5.93 3.01 0.35
N GLY A 269 5.99 1.89 -0.37
CA GLY A 269 4.86 0.96 -0.52
C GLY A 269 4.85 0.29 -1.88
N GLY A 270 3.85 -0.55 -2.11
CA GLY A 270 3.53 -1.19 -3.38
C GLY A 270 2.29 -0.60 -4.02
N LEU A 271 1.93 -1.11 -5.19
CA LEU A 271 0.65 -0.80 -5.83
C LEU A 271 -0.49 -1.34 -4.97
N PRO A 272 -1.65 -0.66 -4.95
CA PRO A 272 -2.86 -1.19 -4.35
C PRO A 272 -3.23 -2.55 -4.95
N LYS A 273 -3.86 -3.41 -4.13
CA LYS A 273 -4.31 -4.72 -4.60
C LYS A 273 -5.25 -4.63 -5.79
N GLY A 274 -5.12 -5.58 -6.71
CA GLY A 274 -5.95 -5.65 -7.90
C GLY A 274 -5.55 -4.69 -9.01
N ILE A 275 -4.48 -3.92 -8.83
CA ILE A 275 -3.97 -3.00 -9.86
C ILE A 275 -2.64 -3.53 -10.37
N THR A 276 -2.58 -3.81 -11.65
CA THR A 276 -1.33 -4.15 -12.31
C THR A 276 -0.48 -2.90 -12.56
N LYS A 277 0.84 -3.07 -12.68
CA LYS A 277 1.74 -1.97 -13.02
C LYS A 277 1.36 -1.31 -14.35
N GLU A 278 0.86 -2.08 -15.31
CA GLU A 278 0.44 -1.59 -16.62
C GLU A 278 -0.82 -0.73 -16.52
N GLU A 279 -1.82 -1.18 -15.80
CA GLU A 279 -3.05 -0.41 -15.54
C GLU A 279 -2.77 0.89 -14.80
N TYR A 280 -1.89 0.85 -13.79
CA TYR A 280 -1.46 2.03 -13.04
C TYR A 280 -0.76 3.06 -13.94
N LEU A 281 0.18 2.61 -14.79
CA LEU A 281 0.92 3.49 -15.71
C LEU A 281 0.05 4.06 -16.82
N ASN A 282 -1.00 3.33 -17.23
CA ASN A 282 -1.91 3.77 -18.27
C ASN A 282 -3.02 4.74 -17.77
N GLY A 283 -3.07 5.01 -16.47
CA GLY A 283 -4.05 5.93 -15.87
C GLY A 283 -5.51 5.50 -16.04
N GLN A 284 -5.77 4.23 -16.37
CA GLN A 284 -7.10 3.70 -16.68
C GLN A 284 -7.93 3.32 -15.46
N ILE A 285 -7.37 3.43 -14.25
CA ILE A 285 -8.07 3.03 -13.03
C ILE A 285 -8.31 4.23 -12.14
N SER A 286 -9.57 4.57 -12.00
CA SER A 286 -10.10 5.18 -10.80
C SER A 286 -10.05 4.11 -9.70
N VAL A 287 -9.02 4.12 -8.85
CA VAL A 287 -9.00 3.28 -7.65
C VAL A 287 -10.23 3.67 -6.84
N PRO A 288 -11.15 2.74 -6.53
CA PRO A 288 -12.10 2.99 -5.47
C PRO A 288 -11.30 3.00 -4.17
N VAL A 289 -10.76 4.15 -3.85
CA VAL A 289 -10.18 4.40 -2.56
C VAL A 289 -11.33 4.30 -1.58
N SER A 290 -11.19 3.49 -0.54
CA SER A 290 -12.13 3.50 0.57
C SER A 290 -11.98 4.81 1.35
N TYR A 291 -12.34 5.91 0.72
CA TYR A 291 -12.47 7.25 1.29
C TYR A 291 -13.81 7.37 2.02
N THR A 292 -14.20 6.41 2.81
CA THR A 292 -15.50 6.48 3.45
C THR A 292 -15.59 7.52 4.57
N HIS A 293 -14.49 8.13 4.98
CA HIS A 293 -14.53 9.09 6.09
C HIS A 293 -13.94 10.49 5.85
N LEU A 294 -13.26 10.78 4.75
CA LEU A 294 -12.72 12.12 4.49
C LEU A 294 -13.35 12.87 3.30
N ARG A 295 -14.13 12.21 2.44
CA ARG A 295 -14.80 12.83 1.27
C ARG A 295 -16.30 13.12 1.44
N ALA A 296 -16.91 12.90 2.59
CA ALA A 296 -18.34 13.12 2.74
C ALA A 296 -18.78 14.60 2.65
N HIS A 297 -17.86 15.57 2.54
CA HIS A 297 -18.19 17.00 2.54
C HIS A 297 -17.62 17.83 1.37
N GLU A 298 -16.90 17.24 0.42
CA GLU A 298 -16.39 18.02 -0.74
C GLU A 298 -17.30 18.00 -1.98
N THR A 299 -18.40 17.27 -2.01
CA THR A 299 -19.24 17.11 -3.20
C THR A 299 -20.49 17.99 -3.25
N GLU A 300 -20.73 18.87 -2.28
CA GLU A 300 -21.91 19.79 -2.30
C GLU A 300 -21.59 21.26 -2.53
N ALA A 301 -20.34 21.65 -2.81
CA ALA A 301 -19.98 23.06 -2.97
C ALA A 301 -19.62 23.49 -4.43
N ASP A 302 -19.72 22.58 -5.42
CA ASP A 302 -19.46 22.90 -6.83
C ASP A 302 -20.59 22.35 -7.75
N LEU A 303 -21.82 22.81 -7.50
CA LEU A 303 -22.89 22.82 -8.51
C LEU A 303 -23.57 24.19 -8.54
#